data_4e25bc3ea88159931b1bfd32f9b600e1
#
_entry.id   4e25bc3ea88159931b1bfd32f9b600e1
#
_cell.length_a   1.000
_cell.length_b   1.000
_cell.length_c   1.000
_cell.angle_alpha   90.00
_cell.angle_beta   90.00
_cell.angle_gamma   90.00
#
_symmetry.space_group_name_H-M   'P 1'
#
loop_
_entity.id
_entity.type
_entity.pdbx_description
1 polymer ?
#
loop_
_entity_poly.entity_id
_entity_poly.type
_entity_poly.pdbx_seq_one_letter_code
_entity_poly.pdbx_strand_id
1 'polypeptide(L)'
;MSVQQARRLRKGATDAEKRLWSRLRNRQIGNLKFRRQHPFGNRVVDLFCEEAKLAIELDGSGHLTGRGQTSDLDREIELYEKGIRVLRFYNHDIFSNLEGVLEAIIYAVDPERSLWP
;
A
#
# COMPACT_ATOMS: atom_id res chain seq x y z
N MET A 1 -16.68 15.93 4.06
CA MET A 1 -16.35 15.66 2.64
C MET A 1 -17.62 15.24 1.92
N SER A 2 -17.87 15.76 0.74
CA SER A 2 -19.04 15.37 -0.05
C SER A 2 -18.80 14.03 -0.73
N VAL A 3 -19.89 13.37 -1.15
CA VAL A 3 -19.80 12.10 -1.88
C VAL A 3 -19.02 12.30 -3.18
N GLN A 4 -19.25 13.42 -3.87
CA GLN A 4 -18.56 13.71 -5.12
C GLN A 4 -17.06 13.90 -4.93
N GLN A 5 -16.66 14.57 -3.86
CA GLN A 5 -15.26 14.76 -3.55
C GLN A 5 -14.59 13.41 -3.22
N ALA A 6 -15.28 12.57 -2.45
CA ALA A 6 -14.78 11.25 -2.13
C ALA A 6 -14.59 10.40 -3.39
N ARG A 7 -15.53 10.50 -4.34
CA ARG A 7 -15.43 9.76 -5.59
C ARG A 7 -14.26 10.22 -6.45
N ARG A 8 -14.03 11.53 -6.53
CA ARG A 8 -12.90 12.07 -7.29
C ARG A 8 -11.56 11.62 -6.69
N LEU A 9 -11.44 11.68 -5.38
CA LEU A 9 -10.22 11.25 -4.71
C LEU A 9 -9.98 9.76 -4.92
N ARG A 10 -11.05 8.97 -4.86
CA ARG A 10 -10.92 7.53 -5.04
C ARG A 10 -10.60 7.13 -6.48
N LYS A 11 -10.98 7.93 -7.47
CA LYS A 11 -10.71 7.60 -8.85
C LYS A 11 -9.20 7.51 -9.12
N GLY A 12 -8.43 8.52 -8.71
CA GLY A 12 -6.98 8.48 -8.88
C GLY A 12 -6.35 7.37 -8.08
N ALA A 13 -6.81 7.16 -6.84
CA ALA A 13 -6.33 6.07 -6.01
C ALA A 13 -6.66 4.72 -6.64
N THR A 14 -7.84 4.60 -7.25
CA THR A 14 -8.26 3.36 -7.90
C THR A 14 -7.36 3.03 -9.11
N ASP A 15 -6.97 4.03 -9.88
CA ASP A 15 -6.11 3.82 -11.03
C ASP A 15 -4.70 3.39 -10.60
N ALA A 16 -4.16 4.03 -9.58
CA ALA A 16 -2.87 3.65 -9.02
C ALA A 16 -2.93 2.25 -8.42
N GLU A 17 -3.99 1.94 -7.69
CA GLU A 17 -4.18 0.61 -7.12
C GLU A 17 -4.26 -0.45 -8.20
N LYS A 18 -5.02 -0.21 -9.26
CA LYS A 18 -5.14 -1.16 -10.36
C LYS A 18 -3.80 -1.42 -11.03
N ARG A 19 -3.04 -0.36 -11.24
CA ARG A 19 -1.73 -0.49 -11.87
C ARG A 19 -0.78 -1.31 -11.02
N LEU A 20 -0.72 -1.03 -9.72
CA LEU A 20 0.11 -1.80 -8.81
C LEU A 20 -0.40 -3.24 -8.69
N TRP A 21 -1.72 -3.40 -8.57
CA TRP A 21 -2.33 -4.72 -8.45
C TRP A 21 -2.01 -5.61 -9.64
N SER A 22 -1.93 -5.06 -10.85
CA SER A 22 -1.61 -5.85 -12.04
C SER A 22 -0.26 -6.55 -11.91
N ARG A 23 0.65 -6.01 -11.10
CA ARG A 23 1.98 -6.57 -10.89
C ARG A 23 2.08 -7.42 -9.62
N LEU A 24 1.10 -7.35 -8.73
CA LEU A 24 1.10 -8.11 -7.48
C LEU A 24 0.18 -9.33 -7.53
N ARG A 25 -0.85 -9.29 -8.33
CA ARG A 25 -1.81 -10.39 -8.45
C ARG A 25 -1.13 -11.64 -9.04
N ASN A 26 -1.76 -12.78 -8.84
CA ASN A 26 -1.29 -14.06 -9.40
C ASN A 26 0.09 -14.46 -8.88
N ARG A 27 0.43 -14.07 -7.64
CA ARG A 27 1.65 -14.48 -6.96
C ARG A 27 2.94 -14.14 -7.73
N GLN A 28 2.94 -13.02 -8.44
CA GLN A 28 4.07 -12.60 -9.26
C GLN A 28 5.29 -12.18 -8.43
N ILE A 29 5.08 -11.68 -7.22
CA ILE A 29 6.16 -11.25 -6.33
C ILE A 29 6.41 -12.36 -5.30
N GLY A 30 7.55 -13.03 -5.42
CA GLY A 30 7.97 -14.01 -4.42
C GLY A 30 7.00 -15.16 -4.20
N ASN A 31 6.12 -15.43 -5.14
CA ASN A 31 5.05 -16.41 -5.01
C ASN A 31 4.11 -16.12 -3.84
N LEU A 32 4.01 -14.84 -3.46
CA LEU A 32 3.19 -14.41 -2.34
C LEU A 32 1.81 -13.96 -2.80
N LYS A 33 0.80 -14.24 -1.99
CA LYS A 33 -0.57 -13.82 -2.29
C LYS A 33 -0.84 -12.46 -1.68
N PHE A 34 -1.15 -11.49 -2.53
CA PHE A 34 -1.59 -10.16 -2.11
C PHE A 34 -3.10 -10.06 -2.29
N ARG A 35 -3.74 -9.28 -1.42
CA ARG A 35 -5.18 -9.02 -1.47
C ARG A 35 -5.41 -7.52 -1.55
N ARG A 36 -6.47 -7.12 -2.25
CA ARG A 36 -6.87 -5.72 -2.31
C ARG A 36 -7.95 -5.44 -1.28
N GLN A 37 -7.97 -4.21 -0.78
CA GLN A 37 -9.03 -3.74 0.11
C GLN A 37 -9.28 -4.72 1.25
N HIS A 38 -8.20 -5.02 1.96
CA HIS A 38 -8.26 -5.99 3.05
C HIS A 38 -8.76 -5.33 4.32
N PRO A 39 -9.84 -5.85 4.94
CA PRO A 39 -10.35 -5.28 6.19
C PRO A 39 -9.40 -5.54 7.34
N PHE A 40 -9.25 -4.52 8.18
CA PHE A 40 -8.42 -4.60 9.36
C PHE A 40 -9.09 -3.82 10.49
N GLY A 41 -9.82 -4.53 11.35
CA GLY A 41 -10.71 -3.90 12.30
C GLY A 41 -11.83 -3.19 11.56
N ASN A 42 -12.03 -1.91 11.86
CA ASN A 42 -13.00 -1.08 11.16
C ASN A 42 -12.37 -0.21 10.06
N ARG A 43 -11.15 -0.57 9.65
CA ARG A 43 -10.43 0.13 8.58
C ARG A 43 -10.16 -0.84 7.44
N VAL A 44 -9.68 -0.30 6.32
CA VAL A 44 -9.34 -1.09 5.14
C VAL A 44 -7.93 -0.74 4.70
N VAL A 45 -7.13 -1.77 4.45
CA VAL A 45 -5.78 -1.65 3.91
C VAL A 45 -5.86 -1.80 2.40
N ASP A 46 -5.22 -0.92 1.64
CA ASP A 46 -5.31 -0.95 0.18
C ASP A 46 -4.82 -2.28 -0.41
N LEU A 47 -3.66 -2.74 0.05
CA LEU A 47 -3.09 -4.02 -0.36
C LEU A 47 -2.47 -4.71 0.85
N PHE A 48 -2.58 -6.02 0.93
CA PHE A 48 -2.11 -6.77 2.09
C PHE A 48 -1.59 -8.14 1.70
N CYS A 49 -0.47 -8.53 2.30
CA CYS A 49 0.09 -9.88 2.19
C CYS A 49 0.21 -10.47 3.59
N GLU A 50 -0.58 -11.48 3.88
CA GLU A 50 -0.60 -12.09 5.20
C GLU A 50 0.68 -12.86 5.50
N GLU A 51 1.20 -13.59 4.51
CA GLU A 51 2.42 -14.38 4.71
C GLU A 51 3.61 -13.51 5.08
N ALA A 52 3.73 -12.35 4.44
CA ALA A 52 4.83 -11.42 4.70
C ALA A 52 4.52 -10.43 5.81
N LYS A 53 3.28 -10.40 6.31
CA LYS A 53 2.83 -9.41 7.29
C LYS A 53 3.12 -8.01 6.80
N LEU A 54 2.70 -7.72 5.57
CA LEU A 54 2.98 -6.45 4.91
C LEU A 54 1.70 -5.81 4.42
N ALA A 55 1.48 -4.56 4.81
CA ALA A 55 0.39 -3.72 4.34
C ALA A 55 0.96 -2.64 3.43
N ILE A 56 0.28 -2.36 2.33
CA ILE A 56 0.67 -1.31 1.40
C ILE A 56 -0.46 -0.30 1.32
N GLU A 57 -0.12 0.95 1.52
CA GLU A 57 -1.06 2.07 1.50
C GLU A 57 -0.69 3.02 0.37
N LEU A 58 -1.69 3.47 -0.38
CA LEU A 58 -1.50 4.42 -1.46
C LEU A 58 -2.13 5.76 -1.07
N ASP A 59 -1.36 6.84 -1.21
CA ASP A 59 -1.79 8.18 -0.84
C ASP A 59 -1.82 9.07 -2.08
N GLY A 60 -2.99 9.61 -2.38
CA GLY A 60 -3.16 10.48 -3.55
C GLY A 60 -2.87 11.94 -3.29
N SER A 61 -2.81 12.36 -2.02
CA SER A 61 -2.70 13.78 -1.70
C SER A 61 -1.27 14.32 -1.83
N GLY A 62 -0.29 13.47 -1.63
CA GLY A 62 1.11 13.88 -1.69
C GLY A 62 1.61 14.63 -0.47
N HIS A 63 0.74 15.00 0.45
CA HIS A 63 1.12 15.61 1.72
C HIS A 63 0.04 15.34 2.78
N LEU A 64 0.45 15.38 4.02
CA LEU A 64 -0.41 15.09 5.13
C LEU A 64 -0.75 16.36 5.90
N THR A 65 -2.01 16.52 6.26
CA THR A 65 -2.42 17.55 7.21
C THR A 65 -2.17 17.03 8.63
N GLY A 66 -2.14 17.94 9.62
CA GLY A 66 -1.93 17.51 11.00
C GLY A 66 -2.96 16.48 11.46
N ARG A 67 -4.22 16.67 11.06
CA ARG A 67 -5.29 15.73 11.40
C ARG A 67 -5.06 14.36 10.77
N GLY A 68 -4.67 14.34 9.51
CA GLY A 68 -4.39 13.10 8.81
C GLY A 68 -3.20 12.37 9.40
N GLN A 69 -2.18 13.12 9.80
CA GLN A 69 -0.99 12.54 10.41
C GLN A 69 -1.30 11.82 11.71
N THR A 70 -2.15 12.40 12.56
CA THR A 70 -2.52 11.78 13.83
C THR A 70 -3.26 10.47 13.60
N SER A 71 -4.23 10.49 12.69
CA SER A 71 -5.00 9.29 12.36
C SER A 71 -4.11 8.20 11.76
N ASP A 72 -3.18 8.59 10.88
CA ASP A 72 -2.26 7.64 10.25
C ASP A 72 -1.31 7.03 11.27
N LEU A 73 -0.86 7.82 12.25
CA LEU A 73 0.03 7.33 13.28
C LEU A 73 -0.63 6.28 14.15
N ASP A 74 -1.87 6.53 14.57
CA ASP A 74 -2.64 5.57 15.38
C ASP A 74 -2.82 4.27 14.59
N ARG A 75 -3.08 4.36 13.31
CA ARG A 75 -3.26 3.21 12.44
C ARG A 75 -1.97 2.41 12.30
N GLU A 76 -0.85 3.09 12.14
CA GLU A 76 0.44 2.42 12.03
C GLU A 76 0.82 1.71 13.33
N ILE A 77 0.56 2.33 14.47
CA ILE A 77 0.82 1.70 15.76
C ILE A 77 -0.01 0.44 15.92
N GLU A 78 -1.30 0.50 15.57
CA GLU A 78 -2.18 -0.64 15.65
C GLU A 78 -1.69 -1.81 14.79
N LEU A 79 -1.25 -1.50 13.55
CA LEU A 79 -0.71 -2.52 12.65
C LEU A 79 0.62 -3.08 13.19
N TYR A 80 1.48 -2.20 13.68
CA TYR A 80 2.77 -2.61 14.23
C TYR A 80 2.60 -3.56 15.41
N GLU A 81 1.63 -3.30 16.29
CA GLU A 81 1.37 -4.16 17.44
C GLU A 81 0.97 -5.57 17.03
N LYS A 82 0.45 -5.72 15.82
CA LYS A 82 0.08 -7.03 15.28
C LYS A 82 1.17 -7.62 14.39
N GLY A 83 2.36 -7.02 14.40
CA GLY A 83 3.50 -7.52 13.65
C GLY A 83 3.43 -7.20 12.16
N ILE A 84 2.61 -6.24 11.76
CA ILE A 84 2.43 -5.90 10.36
C ILE A 84 3.26 -4.66 10.03
N ARG A 85 4.08 -4.76 9.00
CA ARG A 85 4.85 -3.63 8.48
C ARG A 85 4.01 -2.89 7.45
N VAL A 86 4.19 -1.58 7.36
CA VAL A 86 3.45 -0.74 6.42
C VAL A 86 4.41 -0.08 5.45
N LEU A 87 4.14 -0.22 4.16
CA LEU A 87 4.80 0.55 3.12
C LEU A 87 3.78 1.54 2.57
N ARG A 88 4.20 2.78 2.42
CA ARG A 88 3.32 3.82 1.89
C ARG A 88 3.95 4.44 0.66
N PHE A 89 3.18 4.53 -0.41
CA PHE A 89 3.60 5.15 -1.66
C PHE A 89 2.59 6.21 -2.05
N TYR A 90 3.06 7.24 -2.74
CA TYR A 90 2.16 8.20 -3.37
C TYR A 90 1.67 7.65 -4.70
N ASN A 91 0.47 8.07 -5.11
CA ASN A 91 -0.07 7.60 -6.39
C ASN A 91 0.86 7.94 -7.54
N HIS A 92 1.49 9.13 -7.53
CA HIS A 92 2.39 9.49 -8.61
C HIS A 92 3.63 8.58 -8.70
N ASP A 93 4.06 7.98 -7.60
CA ASP A 93 5.16 7.03 -7.63
C ASP A 93 4.78 5.79 -8.43
N ILE A 94 3.52 5.36 -8.31
CA ILE A 94 3.04 4.21 -9.06
C ILE A 94 3.08 4.49 -10.56
N PHE A 95 2.72 5.71 -10.97
CA PHE A 95 2.67 6.09 -12.38
C PHE A 95 4.05 6.43 -12.96
N SER A 96 4.92 7.03 -12.15
CA SER A 96 6.21 7.52 -12.64
C SER A 96 7.38 6.59 -12.37
N ASN A 97 7.27 5.70 -11.37
CA ASN A 97 8.40 4.85 -10.98
C ASN A 97 7.91 3.51 -10.43
N LEU A 98 7.09 2.82 -11.22
CA LEU A 98 6.53 1.54 -10.79
C LEU A 98 7.61 0.52 -10.46
N GLU A 99 8.67 0.46 -11.23
CA GLU A 99 9.75 -0.51 -10.98
C GLU A 99 10.43 -0.25 -9.61
N GLY A 100 10.64 1.01 -9.25
CA GLY A 100 11.18 1.34 -7.94
C GLY A 100 10.24 0.94 -6.80
N VAL A 101 8.93 1.12 -7.01
CA VAL A 101 7.92 0.69 -6.04
C VAL A 101 7.98 -0.83 -5.87
N LEU A 102 8.04 -1.57 -6.97
CA LEU A 102 8.11 -3.02 -6.92
C LEU A 102 9.40 -3.50 -6.23
N GLU A 103 10.52 -2.84 -6.48
CA GLU A 103 11.77 -3.17 -5.80
C GLU A 103 11.65 -2.98 -4.28
N ALA A 104 10.99 -1.91 -3.86
CA ALA A 104 10.78 -1.66 -2.44
C ALA A 104 9.91 -2.76 -1.81
N ILE A 105 8.89 -3.22 -2.54
CA ILE A 105 8.03 -4.29 -2.07
C ILE A 105 8.81 -5.61 -1.99
N ILE A 106 9.59 -5.91 -3.01
CA ILE A 106 10.43 -7.13 -3.02
C ILE A 106 11.40 -7.10 -1.85
N TYR A 107 12.03 -5.96 -1.60
CA TYR A 107 12.95 -5.84 -0.46
C TYR A 107 12.21 -6.08 0.87
N ALA A 108 10.99 -5.57 0.99
CA ALA A 108 10.23 -5.74 2.22
C ALA A 108 9.83 -7.18 2.49
N VAL A 109 9.52 -7.95 1.43
CA VAL A 109 9.11 -9.35 1.61
C VAL A 109 10.29 -10.31 1.63
N ASP A 110 11.40 -9.96 0.99
CA ASP A 110 12.59 -10.80 0.93
C ASP A 110 13.84 -9.92 0.77
N PRO A 111 14.39 -9.43 1.89
CA PRO A 111 15.56 -8.54 1.82
C PRO A 111 16.78 -9.18 1.15
N GLU A 112 16.95 -10.49 1.27
CA GLU A 112 18.08 -11.16 0.65
C GLU A 112 17.95 -11.20 -0.87
N ARG A 113 16.74 -11.45 -1.35
CA ARG A 113 16.49 -11.49 -2.79
C ARG A 113 16.70 -10.15 -3.46
N SER A 114 16.38 -9.05 -2.77
CA SER A 114 16.53 -7.71 -3.34
C SER A 114 17.98 -7.34 -3.60
N LEU A 115 18.94 -8.03 -3.00
CA LEU A 115 20.36 -7.79 -3.20
C LEU A 115 20.91 -8.50 -4.43
N TRP A 116 20.12 -9.35 -5.07
CA TRP A 116 20.54 -10.06 -6.28
C TRP A 116 20.42 -9.16 -7.48
N PRO A 117 21.44 -9.12 -8.33
CA PRO A 117 21.39 -8.33 -9.56
C PRO A 117 20.36 -8.84 -10.55
#